data_70bbedd0a61dee2f4ceb14374a99efa1
#
_entry.id   70bbedd0a61dee2f4ceb14374a99efa1
#
_cell.length_a   1.000
_cell.length_b   1.000
_cell.length_c   1.000
_cell.angle_alpha   90.00
_cell.angle_beta   90.00
_cell.angle_gamma   90.00
#
_symmetry.space_group_name_H-M   'P 1'
#
loop_
_entity.id
_entity.type
_entity.pdbx_description
1 polymer ?
#
loop_
_entity_poly.entity_id
_entity_poly.type
_entity_poly.pdbx_seq_one_letter_code
_entity_poly.pdbx_strand_id
1 'polypeptide(L)'
;KSFLVSSPDVSSPFCQERTVIKRVALVVFSSNSSLCGGFTMNVLKKMQAVVDSYSHLSKENIVVYPIGRKAYDKAQKLNVTCAGDFSQLIDNGSAQDCQRLSQSIAAKFIDGEFDKVELVYHHFESVGSQVLTQRTFLTIDLATEVNREEERDLKSVLATAESQEYLKHHKVERSLDSKKEKVLYHDNFIVEPSVSTVLETLIPKQLNLMFYTALLDSVASEHAARMVAMQ
;
A
#
# COMPACT_ATOMS: atom_id res chain seq x y z
N LYS A 1 -0.69 14.66 -1.50
CA LYS A 1 -1.48 14.31 -0.28
C LYS A 1 -1.93 15.56 0.46
N SER A 2 -1.03 16.45 0.90
CA SER A 2 -1.39 17.74 1.52
C SER A 2 -2.40 18.54 0.69
N PHE A 3 -2.33 18.44 -0.61
CA PHE A 3 -3.21 19.08 -1.57
C PHE A 3 -4.68 18.57 -1.51
N LEU A 4 -4.86 17.25 -1.34
CA LEU A 4 -6.17 16.62 -1.21
C LEU A 4 -6.84 16.97 0.13
N VAL A 5 -6.06 17.02 1.20
CA VAL A 5 -6.55 17.39 2.54
C VAL A 5 -7.03 18.86 2.58
N SER A 6 -6.39 19.72 1.77
CA SER A 6 -6.70 21.16 1.69
C SER A 6 -7.86 21.49 0.76
N SER A 7 -8.37 20.56 -0.02
CA SER A 7 -9.42 20.77 -1.03
C SER A 7 -10.61 19.84 -0.77
N PRO A 8 -11.43 20.10 0.26
CA PRO A 8 -12.56 19.24 0.63
C PRO A 8 -13.62 19.12 -0.46
N ASP A 9 -13.67 20.06 -1.39
CA ASP A 9 -14.66 20.10 -2.48
C ASP A 9 -14.28 19.22 -3.69
N VAL A 10 -13.08 18.64 -3.70
CA VAL A 10 -12.63 17.79 -4.81
C VAL A 10 -12.93 16.34 -4.50
N SER A 11 -14.05 15.84 -4.98
CA SER A 11 -14.40 14.42 -4.92
C SER A 11 -13.72 13.65 -6.05
N SER A 12 -12.62 12.97 -5.75
CA SER A 12 -12.07 11.99 -6.68
C SER A 12 -12.79 10.63 -6.51
N PRO A 13 -13.10 9.92 -7.61
CA PRO A 13 -13.68 8.57 -7.53
C PRO A 13 -12.86 7.59 -6.68
N PHE A 14 -11.55 7.82 -6.57
CA PHE A 14 -10.63 7.01 -5.78
C PHE A 14 -10.68 7.27 -4.26
N CYS A 15 -11.29 8.38 -3.84
CA CYS A 15 -11.38 8.79 -2.43
C CYS A 15 -12.78 8.56 -1.83
N GLN A 16 -13.74 8.09 -2.62
CA GLN A 16 -15.09 7.84 -2.14
C GLN A 16 -15.11 6.58 -1.26
N GLU A 17 -15.27 6.74 0.03
CA GLU A 17 -15.49 5.63 0.94
C GLU A 17 -16.86 4.99 0.66
N ARG A 18 -16.84 3.70 0.37
CA ARG A 18 -18.06 2.90 0.25
C ARG A 18 -18.44 2.38 1.63
N THR A 19 -19.58 2.80 2.14
CA THR A 19 -20.08 2.42 3.46
C THR A 19 -20.37 0.92 3.60
N VAL A 20 -20.69 0.26 2.48
CA VAL A 20 -20.94 -1.17 2.44
C VAL A 20 -19.94 -1.84 1.50
N ILE A 21 -19.08 -2.66 2.07
CA ILE A 21 -18.11 -3.45 1.31
C ILE A 21 -18.79 -4.75 0.88
N LYS A 22 -18.98 -4.94 -0.42
CA LYS A 22 -19.56 -6.14 -1.03
C LYS A 22 -18.52 -7.01 -1.72
N ARG A 23 -17.53 -6.40 -2.37
CA ARG A 23 -16.46 -7.10 -3.10
C ARG A 23 -15.11 -6.48 -2.78
N VAL A 24 -14.12 -7.34 -2.50
CA VAL A 24 -12.77 -6.92 -2.12
C VAL A 24 -11.76 -7.54 -3.08
N ALA A 25 -10.81 -6.73 -3.55
CA ALA A 25 -9.64 -7.22 -4.24
C ALA A 25 -8.43 -7.26 -3.30
N LEU A 26 -7.71 -8.36 -3.29
CA LEU A 26 -6.52 -8.58 -2.48
C LEU A 26 -5.32 -8.86 -3.38
N VAL A 27 -4.36 -7.95 -3.43
CA VAL A 27 -3.10 -8.13 -4.15
C VAL A 27 -2.06 -8.68 -3.18
N VAL A 28 -1.53 -9.86 -3.46
CA VAL A 28 -0.59 -10.55 -2.57
C VAL A 28 0.72 -10.78 -3.27
N PHE A 29 1.78 -10.17 -2.76
CA PHE A 29 3.15 -10.35 -3.26
C PHE A 29 3.82 -11.49 -2.48
N SER A 30 4.18 -12.56 -3.19
CA SER A 30 4.86 -13.73 -2.62
C SER A 30 6.03 -14.16 -3.50
N SER A 31 6.64 -15.29 -3.20
CA SER A 31 7.73 -15.86 -3.99
C SER A 31 7.25 -16.86 -5.04
N ASN A 32 8.05 -17.05 -6.08
CA ASN A 32 7.90 -18.15 -7.03
C ASN A 32 8.57 -19.44 -6.53
N SER A 33 9.67 -19.29 -5.77
CA SER A 33 10.45 -20.40 -5.26
C SER A 33 10.30 -20.60 -3.75
N SER A 34 10.79 -21.70 -3.25
CA SER A 34 11.02 -22.01 -1.84
C SER A 34 12.42 -21.57 -1.41
N LEU A 35 12.86 -21.89 -0.21
CA LEU A 35 14.17 -21.58 0.36
C LEU A 35 14.41 -20.10 0.69
N CYS A 36 13.33 -19.39 1.00
CA CYS A 36 13.36 -18.01 1.51
C CYS A 36 12.91 -17.92 2.98
N GLY A 37 13.26 -18.93 3.77
CA GLY A 37 12.95 -18.96 5.20
C GLY A 37 11.46 -18.79 5.51
N GLY A 38 11.15 -17.94 6.50
CA GLY A 38 9.77 -17.64 6.92
C GLY A 38 9.00 -16.70 5.99
N PHE A 39 9.66 -16.06 5.02
CA PHE A 39 9.09 -15.03 4.15
C PHE A 39 7.75 -15.47 3.52
N THR A 40 7.77 -16.55 2.75
CA THR A 40 6.58 -17.05 2.05
C THR A 40 5.47 -17.45 3.01
N MET A 41 5.82 -18.18 4.08
CA MET A 41 4.82 -18.67 5.05
C MET A 41 4.12 -17.52 5.77
N ASN A 42 4.85 -16.46 6.09
CA ASN A 42 4.28 -15.28 6.75
C ASN A 42 3.29 -14.54 5.85
N VAL A 43 3.63 -14.33 4.56
CA VAL A 43 2.70 -13.75 3.59
C VAL A 43 1.43 -14.60 3.43
N LEU A 44 1.59 -15.93 3.29
CA LEU A 44 0.45 -16.82 3.08
C LEU A 44 -0.46 -16.90 4.32
N LYS A 45 0.11 -16.85 5.52
CA LYS A 45 -0.66 -16.73 6.77
C LYS A 45 -1.41 -15.40 6.84
N LYS A 46 -0.73 -14.30 6.47
CA LYS A 46 -1.37 -12.98 6.45
C LYS A 46 -2.49 -12.91 5.40
N MET A 47 -2.25 -13.44 4.21
CA MET A 47 -3.28 -13.58 3.18
C MET A 47 -4.51 -14.31 3.71
N GLN A 48 -4.32 -15.44 4.39
CA GLN A 48 -5.42 -16.19 4.99
C GLN A 48 -6.15 -15.38 6.06
N ALA A 49 -5.42 -14.74 6.97
CA ALA A 49 -6.02 -13.89 8.00
C ALA A 49 -6.83 -12.72 7.41
N VAL A 50 -6.38 -12.14 6.31
CA VAL A 50 -7.15 -11.09 5.60
C VAL A 50 -8.40 -11.68 4.96
N VAL A 51 -8.31 -12.82 4.29
CA VAL A 51 -9.49 -13.52 3.74
C VAL A 51 -10.48 -13.86 4.85
N ASP A 52 -10.01 -14.34 5.99
CA ASP A 52 -10.84 -14.69 7.14
C ASP A 52 -11.52 -13.45 7.77
N SER A 53 -10.86 -12.28 7.73
CA SER A 53 -11.48 -11.02 8.19
C SER A 53 -12.67 -10.59 7.34
N TYR A 54 -12.72 -11.04 6.08
CA TYR A 54 -13.85 -10.84 5.16
C TYR A 54 -14.77 -12.06 5.09
N SER A 55 -14.81 -12.91 6.12
CA SER A 55 -15.66 -14.12 6.19
C SER A 55 -17.16 -13.86 6.07
N HIS A 56 -17.59 -12.61 6.33
CA HIS A 56 -18.96 -12.15 6.09
C HIS A 56 -19.33 -12.01 4.61
N LEU A 57 -18.32 -11.97 3.72
CA LEU A 57 -18.50 -11.99 2.28
C LEU A 57 -18.43 -13.43 1.76
N SER A 58 -19.17 -13.72 0.68
CA SER A 58 -18.98 -14.99 -0.02
C SER A 58 -17.59 -15.04 -0.66
N LYS A 59 -16.98 -16.22 -0.75
CA LYS A 59 -15.64 -16.41 -1.31
C LYS A 59 -15.51 -15.94 -2.76
N GLU A 60 -16.60 -15.91 -3.49
CA GLU A 60 -16.69 -15.40 -4.86
C GLU A 60 -16.50 -13.88 -4.94
N ASN A 61 -16.81 -13.17 -3.83
CA ASN A 61 -16.68 -11.74 -3.71
C ASN A 61 -15.29 -11.29 -3.21
N ILE A 62 -14.41 -12.24 -2.90
CA ILE A 62 -13.01 -11.98 -2.57
C ILE A 62 -12.18 -12.39 -3.78
N VAL A 63 -11.64 -11.38 -4.49
CA VAL A 63 -10.83 -11.59 -5.69
C VAL A 63 -9.36 -11.40 -5.34
N VAL A 64 -8.56 -12.43 -5.53
CA VAL A 64 -7.13 -12.39 -5.26
C VAL A 64 -6.35 -12.20 -6.55
N TYR A 65 -5.42 -11.24 -6.52
CA TYR A 65 -4.38 -10.99 -7.52
C TYR A 65 -3.06 -11.55 -6.99
N PRO A 66 -2.74 -12.82 -7.24
CA PRO A 66 -1.54 -13.44 -6.71
C PRO A 66 -0.33 -13.05 -7.56
N ILE A 67 0.58 -12.29 -6.97
CA ILE A 67 1.87 -11.96 -7.56
C ILE A 67 2.90 -12.91 -6.95
N GLY A 68 3.20 -13.97 -7.68
CA GLY A 68 4.02 -15.09 -7.23
C GLY A 68 3.24 -16.40 -7.10
N ARG A 69 3.90 -17.47 -7.53
CA ARG A 69 3.29 -18.81 -7.64
C ARG A 69 2.75 -19.35 -6.32
N LYS A 70 3.46 -19.08 -5.21
CA LYS A 70 3.04 -19.57 -3.88
C LYS A 70 1.73 -18.93 -3.40
N ALA A 71 1.48 -17.66 -3.74
CA ALA A 71 0.20 -17.01 -3.47
C ALA A 71 -0.92 -17.58 -4.36
N TYR A 72 -0.63 -17.86 -5.62
CA TYR A 72 -1.59 -18.48 -6.54
C TYR A 72 -2.04 -19.85 -6.03
N ASP A 73 -1.09 -20.75 -5.70
CA ASP A 73 -1.37 -22.08 -5.16
C ASP A 73 -2.21 -22.01 -3.86
N LYS A 74 -1.91 -21.03 -3.01
CA LYS A 74 -2.66 -20.83 -1.75
C LYS A 74 -4.06 -20.30 -2.01
N ALA A 75 -4.25 -19.37 -2.93
CA ALA A 75 -5.57 -18.83 -3.29
C ALA A 75 -6.49 -19.95 -3.82
N GLN A 76 -5.96 -20.83 -4.66
CA GLN A 76 -6.71 -22.00 -5.13
C GLN A 76 -7.13 -22.93 -3.99
N LYS A 77 -6.24 -23.20 -3.02
CA LYS A 77 -6.56 -24.04 -1.85
C LYS A 77 -7.62 -23.40 -0.94
N LEU A 78 -7.71 -22.07 -0.90
CA LEU A 78 -8.72 -21.34 -0.14
C LEU A 78 -10.09 -21.29 -0.86
N ASN A 79 -10.14 -21.73 -2.14
CA ASN A 79 -11.31 -21.62 -2.99
C ASN A 79 -11.85 -20.19 -3.10
N VAL A 80 -10.95 -19.20 -3.19
CA VAL A 80 -11.27 -17.81 -3.49
C VAL A 80 -11.07 -17.53 -4.98
N THR A 81 -11.74 -16.50 -5.50
CA THR A 81 -11.63 -16.14 -6.91
C THR A 81 -10.24 -15.60 -7.21
N CYS A 82 -9.51 -16.19 -8.17
CA CYS A 82 -8.23 -15.67 -8.66
C CYS A 82 -8.45 -14.86 -9.93
N ALA A 83 -7.91 -13.65 -9.99
CA ALA A 83 -7.98 -12.79 -11.18
C ALA A 83 -7.08 -13.26 -12.33
N GLY A 84 -6.11 -14.13 -12.05
CA GLY A 84 -5.14 -14.66 -13.00
C GLY A 84 -3.86 -15.12 -12.32
N ASP A 85 -2.89 -15.54 -13.10
CA ASP A 85 -1.53 -15.86 -12.63
C ASP A 85 -0.58 -14.72 -13.04
N PHE A 86 -0.03 -14.03 -12.04
CA PHE A 86 0.90 -12.93 -12.20
C PHE A 86 2.31 -13.27 -11.68
N SER A 87 2.66 -14.55 -11.64
CA SER A 87 3.95 -15.01 -11.12
C SER A 87 5.16 -14.45 -11.89
N GLN A 88 5.00 -14.16 -13.19
CA GLN A 88 6.05 -13.58 -14.02
C GLN A 88 6.51 -12.19 -13.54
N LEU A 89 5.65 -11.44 -12.84
CA LEU A 89 6.00 -10.12 -12.31
C LEU A 89 7.09 -10.17 -11.23
N ILE A 90 7.23 -11.28 -10.52
CA ILE A 90 8.29 -11.44 -9.52
C ILE A 90 9.65 -11.61 -10.17
N ASP A 91 9.73 -12.37 -11.26
CA ASP A 91 11.02 -12.69 -11.90
C ASP A 91 11.47 -11.60 -12.87
N ASN A 92 10.55 -11.06 -13.65
CA ASN A 92 10.85 -10.12 -14.75
C ASN A 92 9.88 -8.93 -14.81
N GLY A 93 9.29 -8.53 -13.68
CA GLY A 93 8.30 -7.45 -13.64
C GLY A 93 8.90 -6.10 -14.01
N SER A 94 8.48 -5.55 -15.14
CA SER A 94 8.80 -4.19 -15.52
C SER A 94 7.85 -3.17 -14.86
N ALA A 95 8.31 -1.91 -14.75
CA ALA A 95 7.42 -0.83 -14.30
C ALA A 95 6.16 -0.70 -15.17
N GLN A 96 6.26 -1.00 -16.46
CA GLN A 96 5.14 -0.96 -17.40
C GLN A 96 4.12 -2.06 -17.13
N ASP A 97 4.57 -3.29 -16.82
CA ASP A 97 3.65 -4.39 -16.51
C ASP A 97 2.91 -4.14 -15.18
N CYS A 98 3.62 -3.61 -14.18
CA CYS A 98 3.01 -3.16 -12.94
C CYS A 98 1.99 -2.04 -13.17
N GLN A 99 2.31 -1.09 -14.04
CA GLN A 99 1.41 0.00 -14.40
C GLN A 99 0.14 -0.54 -15.07
N ARG A 100 0.25 -1.47 -16.01
CA ARG A 100 -0.91 -2.09 -16.68
C ARG A 100 -1.82 -2.79 -15.68
N LEU A 101 -1.25 -3.58 -14.76
CA LEU A 101 -2.02 -4.29 -13.74
C LEU A 101 -2.66 -3.32 -12.75
N SER A 102 -1.91 -2.33 -12.25
CA SER A 102 -2.40 -1.29 -11.36
C SER A 102 -3.58 -0.51 -11.98
N GLN A 103 -3.45 -0.11 -13.25
CA GLN A 103 -4.50 0.60 -13.98
C GLN A 103 -5.73 -0.28 -14.21
N SER A 104 -5.54 -1.57 -14.52
CA SER A 104 -6.66 -2.51 -14.65
C SER A 104 -7.45 -2.66 -13.34
N ILE A 105 -6.75 -2.75 -12.20
CA ILE A 105 -7.39 -2.83 -10.88
C ILE A 105 -8.12 -1.51 -10.56
N ALA A 106 -7.49 -0.37 -10.86
CA ALA A 106 -8.06 0.94 -10.64
C ALA A 106 -9.32 1.19 -11.49
N ALA A 107 -9.31 0.75 -12.76
CA ALA A 107 -10.48 0.83 -13.63
C ALA A 107 -11.65 0.01 -13.09
N LYS A 108 -11.42 -1.24 -12.68
CA LYS A 108 -12.44 -2.09 -12.07
C LYS A 108 -13.00 -1.53 -10.76
N PHE A 109 -12.18 -0.82 -9.99
CA PHE A 109 -12.63 -0.12 -8.80
C PHE A 109 -13.55 1.05 -9.17
N ILE A 110 -13.22 1.85 -10.19
CA ILE A 110 -14.08 2.95 -10.67
C ILE A 110 -15.41 2.41 -11.21
N ASP A 111 -15.35 1.30 -11.97
CA ASP A 111 -16.54 0.64 -12.54
C ASP A 111 -17.43 -0.02 -11.47
N GLY A 112 -16.99 -0.03 -10.21
CA GLY A 112 -17.76 -0.60 -9.10
C GLY A 112 -17.66 -2.11 -8.95
N GLU A 113 -16.73 -2.76 -9.63
CA GLU A 113 -16.48 -4.19 -9.45
C GLU A 113 -15.87 -4.50 -8.07
N PHE A 114 -15.09 -3.56 -7.50
CA PHE A 114 -14.50 -3.67 -6.18
C PHE A 114 -14.85 -2.46 -5.33
N ASP A 115 -15.11 -2.69 -4.04
CA ASP A 115 -15.37 -1.64 -3.06
C ASP A 115 -14.10 -1.27 -2.28
N LYS A 116 -13.16 -2.21 -2.19
CA LYS A 116 -11.87 -2.02 -1.52
C LYS A 116 -10.78 -2.84 -2.18
N VAL A 117 -9.58 -2.30 -2.23
CA VAL A 117 -8.38 -3.01 -2.70
C VAL A 117 -7.28 -2.92 -1.67
N GLU A 118 -6.72 -4.06 -1.27
CA GLU A 118 -5.65 -4.15 -0.30
C GLU A 118 -4.41 -4.81 -0.90
N LEU A 119 -3.23 -4.31 -0.49
CA LEU A 119 -1.93 -4.91 -0.81
C LEU A 119 -1.40 -5.64 0.42
N VAL A 120 -0.86 -6.83 0.22
CA VAL A 120 -0.11 -7.59 1.23
C VAL A 120 1.27 -7.88 0.66
N TYR A 121 2.30 -7.33 1.28
CA TYR A 121 3.69 -7.44 0.84
C TYR A 121 4.65 -7.30 2.01
N HIS A 122 5.92 -7.65 1.79
CA HIS A 122 6.98 -7.33 2.75
C HIS A 122 7.63 -6.02 2.38
N HIS A 123 7.66 -5.09 3.33
CA HIS A 123 8.45 -3.88 3.24
C HIS A 123 9.89 -4.19 3.65
N PHE A 124 10.83 -3.80 2.80
CA PHE A 124 12.25 -4.00 3.04
C PHE A 124 12.82 -2.88 3.92
N GLU A 125 13.22 -3.20 5.14
CA GLU A 125 13.93 -2.27 6.02
C GLU A 125 15.44 -2.51 5.98
N SER A 126 15.84 -3.77 6.10
CA SER A 126 17.23 -4.20 6.08
C SER A 126 17.34 -5.68 5.71
N VAL A 127 18.56 -6.17 5.49
CA VAL A 127 18.80 -7.58 5.20
C VAL A 127 18.30 -8.51 6.32
N GLY A 128 18.37 -8.07 7.58
CA GLY A 128 17.89 -8.83 8.73
C GLY A 128 16.42 -8.55 9.11
N SER A 129 15.80 -7.51 8.55
CA SER A 129 14.45 -7.08 8.93
C SER A 129 13.58 -6.82 7.70
N GLN A 130 12.56 -7.66 7.51
CA GLN A 130 11.54 -7.51 6.50
C GLN A 130 10.18 -7.46 7.19
N VAL A 131 9.48 -6.34 7.07
CA VAL A 131 8.21 -6.09 7.77
C VAL A 131 7.04 -6.49 6.89
N LEU A 132 6.26 -7.48 7.34
CA LEU A 132 5.02 -7.88 6.65
C LEU A 132 3.97 -6.78 6.79
N THR A 133 3.63 -6.15 5.68
CA THR A 133 2.76 -4.98 5.60
C THR A 133 1.47 -5.30 4.89
N GLN A 134 0.35 -4.85 5.46
CA GLN A 134 -0.95 -4.79 4.81
C GLN A 134 -1.29 -3.31 4.62
N ARG A 135 -1.60 -2.91 3.41
CA ARG A 135 -1.90 -1.52 3.08
C ARG A 135 -3.14 -1.42 2.20
N THR A 136 -4.02 -0.48 2.51
CA THR A 136 -5.13 -0.16 1.61
C THR A 136 -4.57 0.53 0.36
N PHE A 137 -4.90 -0.01 -0.80
CA PHE A 137 -4.53 0.54 -2.10
C PHE A 137 -5.63 1.47 -2.62
N LEU A 138 -6.86 1.02 -2.55
CA LEU A 138 -8.10 1.74 -2.84
C LEU A 138 -9.14 1.30 -1.79
N THR A 139 -9.87 2.15 -1.17
CA THR A 139 -10.02 3.62 -1.29
C THR A 139 -8.82 4.37 -0.68
N ILE A 140 -8.52 5.54 -1.21
CA ILE A 140 -7.48 6.40 -0.64
C ILE A 140 -8.05 7.12 0.57
N ASP A 141 -7.65 6.69 1.77
CA ASP A 141 -7.94 7.41 3.01
C ASP A 141 -6.89 8.51 3.22
N LEU A 142 -7.37 9.75 3.10
CA LEU A 142 -6.54 10.93 3.22
C LEU A 142 -6.10 11.20 4.67
N ALA A 143 -6.91 10.84 5.65
CA ALA A 143 -6.66 11.14 7.06
C ALA A 143 -5.60 10.22 7.69
N THR A 144 -5.66 8.92 7.41
CA THR A 144 -4.76 7.92 8.00
C THR A 144 -3.33 8.01 7.44
N GLU A 145 -3.18 8.47 6.20
CA GLU A 145 -1.88 8.53 5.54
C GLU A 145 -1.01 9.74 5.97
N VAL A 146 -1.63 10.85 6.37
CA VAL A 146 -0.91 12.04 6.86
C VAL A 146 -0.17 11.72 8.16
N ASN A 147 -0.79 10.98 9.07
CA ASN A 147 -0.19 10.62 10.35
C ASN A 147 1.01 9.65 10.23
N ARG A 148 1.03 8.81 9.19
CA ARG A 148 2.12 7.83 8.99
C ARG A 148 3.41 8.44 8.41
N GLU A 149 3.30 9.49 7.60
CA GLU A 149 4.48 10.15 7.04
C GLU A 149 5.23 10.99 8.09
N GLU A 150 4.50 11.66 8.97
CA GLU A 150 5.11 12.40 10.09
C GLU A 150 5.86 11.47 11.05
N GLU A 151 5.41 10.24 11.27
CA GLU A 151 6.12 9.26 12.08
C GLU A 151 7.35 8.65 11.41
N ARG A 152 7.36 8.51 10.07
CA ARG A 152 8.49 7.93 9.33
C ARG A 152 9.67 8.87 9.23
N ASP A 153 9.43 10.13 8.86
CA ASP A 153 10.51 11.12 8.69
C ASP A 153 11.23 11.43 9.99
N LEU A 154 10.52 11.42 11.12
CA LEU A 154 11.10 11.68 12.42
C LEU A 154 11.97 10.54 12.95
N LYS A 155 11.62 9.28 12.70
CA LYS A 155 12.38 8.12 13.18
C LYS A 155 13.64 7.85 12.38
N SER A 156 13.64 8.15 11.08
CA SER A 156 14.80 7.91 10.21
C SER A 156 15.91 8.94 10.36
N VAL A 157 15.55 10.16 10.77
CA VAL A 157 16.51 11.27 10.96
C VAL A 157 17.14 11.27 12.37
N LEU A 158 16.58 10.47 13.30
CA LEU A 158 16.93 10.52 14.73
C LEU A 158 17.95 9.47 15.17
N ALA A 159 18.99 9.26 14.39
CA ALA A 159 20.05 8.30 14.74
C ALA A 159 21.03 8.78 15.84
N THR A 160 21.04 10.07 16.22
CA THR A 160 21.98 10.61 17.20
C THR A 160 21.28 11.11 18.47
N ALA A 161 21.97 10.97 19.63
CA ALA A 161 21.45 11.40 20.93
C ALA A 161 21.11 12.89 20.96
N GLU A 162 21.90 13.72 20.27
CA GLU A 162 21.69 15.18 20.14
C GLU A 162 20.42 15.51 19.38
N SER A 163 20.08 14.74 18.33
CA SER A 163 18.83 14.90 17.58
C SER A 163 17.61 14.56 18.42
N GLN A 164 17.72 13.58 19.33
CA GLN A 164 16.63 13.21 20.23
C GLN A 164 16.39 14.27 21.32
N GLU A 165 17.44 14.93 21.79
CA GLU A 165 17.36 15.99 22.77
C GLU A 165 16.76 17.28 22.16
N TYR A 166 17.16 17.63 20.95
CA TYR A 166 16.57 18.72 20.16
C TYR A 166 15.06 18.57 19.96
N LEU A 167 14.59 17.36 19.66
CA LEU A 167 13.16 17.09 19.50
C LEU A 167 12.37 17.09 20.80
N LYS A 168 12.98 16.72 21.93
CA LYS A 168 12.30 16.84 23.23
C LYS A 168 12.00 18.32 23.55
N HIS A 169 12.92 19.20 23.27
CA HIS A 169 12.71 20.64 23.45
C HIS A 169 11.71 21.23 22.47
N HIS A 170 11.75 20.85 21.19
CA HIS A 170 10.84 21.38 20.18
C HIS A 170 9.44 20.73 20.18
N LYS A 171 9.27 19.52 20.75
CA LYS A 171 7.93 18.97 20.98
C LYS A 171 7.13 19.79 21.99
N VAL A 172 7.79 20.39 22.97
CA VAL A 172 7.12 21.25 23.94
C VAL A 172 6.62 22.54 23.28
N GLU A 173 7.39 23.13 22.37
CA GLU A 173 6.96 24.33 21.66
C GLU A 173 5.82 24.05 20.66
N ARG A 174 5.86 22.91 19.93
CA ARG A 174 4.77 22.50 19.03
C ARG A 174 3.46 22.17 19.75
N SER A 175 3.51 21.66 20.98
CA SER A 175 2.31 21.40 21.78
C SER A 175 1.62 22.68 22.26
N LEU A 176 2.33 23.79 22.35
CA LEU A 176 1.78 25.11 22.69
C LEU A 176 1.20 25.82 21.44
N ASP A 177 1.76 25.59 20.26
CA ASP A 177 1.28 26.14 18.98
C ASP A 177 0.16 25.36 18.31
N SER A 178 -0.13 24.13 18.78
CA SER A 178 -1.18 23.27 18.19
C SER A 178 -2.62 23.77 18.39
N LYS A 179 -2.81 24.91 19.08
CA LYS A 179 -4.09 25.65 19.15
C LYS A 179 -4.23 26.74 18.08
N LYS A 180 -3.19 27.00 17.28
CA LYS A 180 -3.31 27.87 16.11
C LYS A 180 -3.80 27.06 14.94
N GLU A 181 -4.84 27.57 14.29
CA GLU A 181 -5.51 27.10 13.09
C GLU A 181 -4.59 26.27 12.19
N LYS A 182 -5.03 25.06 11.82
CA LYS A 182 -4.41 24.30 10.73
C LYS A 182 -4.38 25.21 9.51
N VAL A 183 -3.24 25.88 9.30
CA VAL A 183 -3.00 26.65 8.07
C VAL A 183 -3.14 25.65 6.93
N LEU A 184 -4.21 25.79 6.19
CA LEU A 184 -4.45 25.03 4.98
C LEU A 184 -3.35 25.43 4.00
N TYR A 185 -2.41 24.54 3.72
CA TYR A 185 -1.30 24.77 2.78
C TYR A 185 -1.74 25.13 1.36
N HIS A 186 -3.06 25.16 1.15
CA HIS A 186 -3.72 25.47 -0.10
C HIS A 186 -3.40 26.86 -0.64
N ASP A 187 -3.25 27.86 0.24
CA ASP A 187 -3.07 29.25 -0.16
C ASP A 187 -1.67 29.56 -0.70
N ASN A 188 -0.74 28.60 -0.55
CA ASN A 188 0.66 28.76 -0.97
C ASN A 188 0.97 28.21 -2.35
N PHE A 189 0.02 27.53 -3.01
CA PHE A 189 0.26 26.88 -4.29
C PHE A 189 -0.60 27.51 -5.40
N ILE A 190 0.06 27.89 -6.50
CA ILE A 190 -0.61 28.23 -7.76
C ILE A 190 -0.86 26.94 -8.51
N VAL A 191 -2.11 26.60 -8.79
CA VAL A 191 -2.50 25.36 -9.44
C VAL A 191 -3.13 25.65 -10.78
N GLU A 192 -2.52 25.13 -11.84
CA GLU A 192 -3.00 25.28 -13.20
C GLU A 192 -3.15 23.90 -13.88
N PRO A 193 -4.21 23.68 -14.65
CA PRO A 193 -5.37 24.56 -14.92
C PRO A 193 -6.40 24.56 -13.80
N SER A 194 -6.55 23.46 -13.04
CA SER A 194 -7.44 23.33 -11.87
C SER A 194 -6.96 22.21 -10.94
N VAL A 195 -7.36 22.28 -9.68
CA VAL A 195 -7.04 21.25 -8.67
C VAL A 195 -7.55 19.87 -9.09
N SER A 196 -8.76 19.78 -9.63
CA SER A 196 -9.36 18.51 -10.08
C SER A 196 -8.55 17.88 -11.21
N THR A 197 -8.17 18.64 -12.23
CA THR A 197 -7.37 18.13 -13.38
C THR A 197 -6.00 17.64 -12.95
N VAL A 198 -5.36 18.37 -12.03
CA VAL A 198 -4.06 17.96 -11.49
C VAL A 198 -4.20 16.65 -10.69
N LEU A 199 -5.22 16.50 -9.87
CA LEU A 199 -5.47 15.30 -9.08
C LEU A 199 -5.83 14.09 -9.94
N GLU A 200 -6.64 14.26 -10.98
CA GLU A 200 -6.97 13.22 -11.96
C GLU A 200 -5.69 12.65 -12.63
N THR A 201 -4.68 13.49 -12.81
CA THR A 201 -3.40 13.07 -13.39
C THR A 201 -2.45 12.46 -12.35
N LEU A 202 -2.40 13.02 -11.14
CA LEU A 202 -1.45 12.62 -10.11
C LEU A 202 -1.85 11.33 -9.38
N ILE A 203 -3.15 11.13 -9.11
CA ILE A 203 -3.61 9.95 -8.36
C ILE A 203 -3.25 8.65 -9.08
N PRO A 204 -3.52 8.46 -10.38
CA PRO A 204 -3.11 7.25 -11.08
C PRO A 204 -1.61 7.03 -11.08
N LYS A 205 -0.81 8.10 -11.22
CA LYS A 205 0.66 8.00 -11.15
C LYS A 205 1.13 7.54 -9.77
N GLN A 206 0.52 8.08 -8.70
CA GLN A 206 0.81 7.69 -7.33
C GLN A 206 0.44 6.21 -7.07
N LEU A 207 -0.70 5.74 -7.57
CA LEU A 207 -1.12 4.35 -7.46
C LEU A 207 -0.12 3.43 -8.17
N ASN A 208 0.28 3.77 -9.40
CA ASN A 208 1.27 3.00 -10.15
C ASN A 208 2.61 2.92 -9.41
N LEU A 209 3.07 4.04 -8.84
CA LEU A 209 4.30 4.09 -8.07
C LEU A 209 4.20 3.23 -6.81
N MET A 210 3.09 3.32 -6.07
CA MET A 210 2.85 2.54 -4.86
C MET A 210 2.84 1.03 -5.16
N PHE A 211 2.21 0.62 -6.25
CA PHE A 211 2.16 -0.77 -6.68
C PHE A 211 3.56 -1.28 -7.04
N TYR A 212 4.31 -0.51 -7.83
CA TYR A 212 5.66 -0.87 -8.24
C TYR A 212 6.64 -0.90 -7.06
N THR A 213 6.54 0.04 -6.13
CA THR A 213 7.33 0.06 -4.90
C THR A 213 7.06 -1.19 -4.06
N ALA A 214 5.79 -1.61 -3.92
CA ALA A 214 5.44 -2.82 -3.19
C ALA A 214 6.03 -4.09 -3.84
N LEU A 215 6.10 -4.15 -5.18
CA LEU A 215 6.78 -5.23 -5.89
C LEU A 215 8.27 -5.24 -5.58
N LEU A 216 8.97 -4.09 -5.72
CA LEU A 216 10.41 -3.99 -5.47
C LEU A 216 10.77 -4.32 -4.02
N ASP A 217 9.99 -3.81 -3.06
CA ASP A 217 10.15 -4.11 -1.64
C ASP A 217 10.00 -5.62 -1.37
N SER A 218 9.00 -6.24 -1.99
CA SER A 218 8.76 -7.68 -1.83
C SER A 218 9.88 -8.52 -2.44
N VAL A 219 10.37 -8.17 -3.62
CA VAL A 219 11.49 -8.86 -4.30
C VAL A 219 12.78 -8.70 -3.50
N ALA A 220 13.10 -7.49 -3.05
CA ALA A 220 14.27 -7.24 -2.21
C ALA A 220 14.20 -8.02 -0.89
N SER A 221 13.03 -8.05 -0.26
CA SER A 221 12.79 -8.80 0.96
C SER A 221 12.93 -10.31 0.76
N GLU A 222 12.44 -10.85 -0.36
CA GLU A 222 12.60 -12.25 -0.72
C GLU A 222 14.08 -12.64 -0.89
N HIS A 223 14.83 -11.82 -1.62
CA HIS A 223 16.27 -12.06 -1.81
C HIS A 223 17.05 -11.99 -0.49
N ALA A 224 16.74 -11.02 0.36
CA ALA A 224 17.35 -10.90 1.67
C ALA A 224 17.02 -12.11 2.57
N ALA A 225 15.75 -12.50 2.63
CA ALA A 225 15.33 -13.67 3.40
C ALA A 225 15.98 -14.97 2.90
N ARG A 226 16.13 -15.11 1.57
CA ARG A 226 16.85 -16.26 0.99
C ARG A 226 18.31 -16.24 1.34
N MET A 227 18.98 -15.11 1.25
CA MET A 227 20.39 -14.97 1.62
C MET A 227 20.63 -15.37 3.08
N VAL A 228 19.80 -14.89 4.01
CA VAL A 228 19.89 -15.24 5.43
C VAL A 228 19.58 -16.73 5.68
N ALA A 229 18.63 -17.31 4.94
CA ALA A 229 18.27 -18.73 5.11
C ALA A 229 19.31 -19.70 4.53
N MET A 230 20.22 -19.22 3.67
CA MET A 230 21.27 -20.03 3.04
C MET A 230 22.65 -19.87 3.71
N GLN A 231 22.80 -18.93 4.63
CA GLN A 231 23.98 -18.80 5.50
C GLN A 231 23.93 -19.80 6.67
#